data_c1a3f73792a9878c7b71bb8f251f2a84
#
_entry.id   c1a3f73792a9878c7b71bb8f251f2a84
#
_cell.length_a   1.000
_cell.length_b   1.000
_cell.length_c   1.000
_cell.angle_alpha   90.00
_cell.angle_beta   90.00
_cell.angle_gamma   90.00
#
_symmetry.space_group_name_H-M   'P 1'
#
loop_
_entity.id
_entity.type
_entity.pdbx_description
1 polymer ?
#
loop_
_entity_poly.entity_id
_entity_poly.type
_entity_poly.pdbx_seq_one_letter_code
_entity_poly.pdbx_strand_id
1 'polypeptide(L)'
;MNEDLQSATCSATSTPATASVGAESVGGAASVAVVQTEPQQTTKVEPHNVVGVGTETVSDTRRKRSTRFTMVKAIAIICVVLSHAGISGWLSHFVFIFHVPIFFLCAGYFFHTKYLNDAHSFVMHRVKGLYWPFVRWSVFFLVLHNLLFTCGILSEQPQFGNATMGVLHPYNWTQWSQHLWSIVFNMSGYNDFLCGAFWFFRALFVASLLFLVLFKILRKNSRFAQDKQAGWALLGCGVLLTLWKTTCGLHVTGLAQGGYRELLGLSFMAAGFLLRQYKVMERLTWKVAVPCAVLLLVASFLFPSSMAFNGKTLDFVSIFLPAIAAFIAIAYGCQFIDRRDTFVKRSLVHIGDNTLYIFAFHIVAFKVVSALKVACYGLPWEAVGGHPTVLNPASNVLWVILYLIAGVGLPLLWMAGYRRVHVYVKKGEARGVELLLTAGDYLLKGLGIALKGLLAGLVFLVLNFRKLSVAALKGIGRFFLGIYRGIKQTIKDIMSASSPEDE
;
A
#
# COMPACT_ATOMS: atom_id res chain seq x y z
N MET A 1 9.15 32.86 25.71
CA MET A 1 8.58 33.94 24.91
C MET A 1 7.67 33.24 23.93
N ASN A 2 6.63 33.14 24.36
CA ASN A 2 5.19 32.95 24.17
C ASN A 2 4.61 33.63 22.94
N GLU A 3 3.48 33.05 22.49
CA GLU A 3 2.46 33.60 21.57
C GLU A 3 2.79 33.37 20.07
N ASP A 4 1.95 32.76 19.21
CA ASP A 4 0.51 32.68 19.07
C ASP A 4 0.10 31.49 18.24
N LEU A 5 -0.84 30.70 18.68
CA LEU A 5 -1.63 29.75 17.90
C LEU A 5 -3.10 30.08 18.12
N GLN A 6 -3.63 30.98 17.30
CA GLN A 6 -5.06 31.25 17.22
C GLN A 6 -5.76 30.26 16.29
N SER A 7 -6.76 29.62 16.85
CA SER A 7 -7.78 28.81 16.25
C SER A 7 -8.65 29.64 15.27
N ALA A 8 -8.82 29.17 14.04
CA ALA A 8 -9.85 29.64 13.14
C ALA A 8 -10.96 28.58 13.06
N THR A 9 -11.99 28.79 13.86
CA THR A 9 -13.31 28.18 13.69
C THR A 9 -14.05 28.92 12.59
N CYS A 10 -14.43 28.24 11.53
CA CYS A 10 -15.31 28.75 10.50
C CYS A 10 -16.65 28.04 10.58
N SER A 11 -17.63 28.71 11.15
CA SER A 11 -19.05 28.37 11.09
C SER A 11 -19.60 28.73 9.72
N ALA A 12 -20.20 27.77 9.04
CA ALA A 12 -21.01 28.00 7.86
C ALA A 12 -22.44 27.54 8.11
N THR A 13 -23.30 28.50 8.33
CA THR A 13 -24.75 28.38 8.25
C THR A 13 -25.19 28.33 6.79
N SER A 14 -25.97 27.32 6.42
CA SER A 14 -26.72 27.31 5.17
C SER A 14 -28.14 26.85 5.41
N THR A 15 -29.07 27.72 5.12
CA THR A 15 -30.52 27.55 5.08
C THR A 15 -30.94 26.71 3.87
N PRO A 16 -32.03 25.91 3.97
CA PRO A 16 -32.48 25.11 2.85
C PRO A 16 -33.49 25.86 1.97
N ALA A 17 -33.36 25.68 0.66
CA ALA A 17 -34.38 26.08 -0.30
C ALA A 17 -35.16 24.84 -0.76
N THR A 18 -36.43 24.86 -0.52
CA THR A 18 -37.45 23.95 -1.04
C THR A 18 -37.79 24.28 -2.48
N ALA A 19 -37.86 23.28 -3.35
CA ALA A 19 -38.65 23.36 -4.59
C ALA A 19 -39.22 21.97 -4.90
N SER A 20 -40.51 21.94 -5.00
CA SER A 20 -41.42 20.84 -5.34
C SER A 20 -41.69 20.79 -6.85
N VAL A 21 -42.39 19.70 -7.26
CA VAL A 21 -43.13 19.45 -8.52
C VAL A 21 -42.27 18.70 -9.57
N GLY A 22 -42.69 17.61 -10.14
CA GLY A 22 -43.92 17.02 -10.53
C GLY A 22 -43.69 15.64 -11.15
N ALA A 23 -44.66 14.78 -10.96
CA ALA A 23 -44.72 13.45 -11.56
C ALA A 23 -45.26 13.53 -12.99
N GLU A 24 -44.69 12.74 -13.89
CA GLU A 24 -45.43 12.24 -15.05
C GLU A 24 -44.93 10.82 -15.44
N SER A 25 -45.87 9.94 -15.47
CA SER A 25 -45.83 8.55 -15.90
C SER A 25 -46.04 8.45 -17.42
N VAL A 26 -45.20 7.72 -18.13
CA VAL A 26 -45.58 7.10 -19.41
C VAL A 26 -45.00 5.70 -19.50
N GLY A 27 -45.86 4.72 -19.62
CA GLY A 27 -45.54 3.32 -19.84
C GLY A 27 -45.23 3.05 -21.32
N GLY A 28 -44.45 2.03 -21.56
CA GLY A 28 -44.15 1.50 -22.89
C GLY A 28 -43.59 0.11 -22.77
N ALA A 29 -44.46 -0.89 -22.88
CA ALA A 29 -44.09 -2.29 -23.04
C ALA A 29 -43.50 -2.54 -24.43
N ALA A 30 -42.39 -3.25 -24.51
CA ALA A 30 -41.91 -3.86 -25.76
C ALA A 30 -41.47 -5.30 -25.50
N SER A 31 -42.11 -6.15 -26.23
CA SER A 31 -42.08 -7.62 -26.25
C SER A 31 -40.75 -8.22 -26.63
N VAL A 32 -40.41 -9.31 -25.95
CA VAL A 32 -39.32 -10.23 -26.22
C VAL A 32 -39.76 -11.15 -27.38
N ALA A 33 -38.96 -11.22 -28.47
CA ALA A 33 -39.04 -12.22 -29.49
C ALA A 33 -37.99 -13.31 -29.24
N VAL A 34 -38.47 -14.50 -28.94
CA VAL A 34 -37.70 -15.75 -28.85
C VAL A 34 -37.48 -16.27 -30.25
N VAL A 35 -36.23 -16.47 -30.67
CA VAL A 35 -35.89 -17.24 -31.87
C VAL A 35 -35.33 -18.57 -31.41
N GLN A 36 -36.09 -19.64 -31.68
CA GLN A 36 -35.65 -21.04 -31.62
C GLN A 36 -34.89 -21.38 -32.91
N THR A 37 -33.77 -22.05 -32.82
CA THR A 37 -33.13 -22.78 -33.92
C THR A 37 -32.87 -24.22 -33.52
N GLU A 38 -33.42 -25.12 -34.32
CA GLU A 38 -33.34 -26.58 -34.25
C GLU A 38 -31.92 -27.13 -34.53
N PRO A 39 -31.67 -28.44 -34.19
CA PRO A 39 -30.34 -29.05 -34.30
C PRO A 39 -30.14 -29.72 -35.65
N GLN A 40 -28.97 -29.50 -36.26
CA GLN A 40 -28.56 -30.25 -37.45
C GLN A 40 -27.66 -31.45 -37.14
N GLN A 41 -27.90 -32.50 -37.90
CA GLN A 41 -27.40 -33.86 -37.81
C GLN A 41 -25.88 -34.01 -37.99
N THR A 42 -25.36 -34.98 -37.28
CA THR A 42 -24.02 -35.57 -37.42
C THR A 42 -23.88 -36.40 -38.68
N THR A 43 -22.89 -36.12 -39.51
CA THR A 43 -22.36 -37.06 -40.51
C THR A 43 -20.94 -37.48 -40.14
N LYS A 44 -20.77 -38.82 -39.97
CA LYS A 44 -19.47 -39.49 -39.81
C LYS A 44 -18.67 -39.35 -41.11
N VAL A 45 -17.39 -38.98 -41.01
CA VAL A 45 -16.38 -39.16 -42.05
C VAL A 45 -15.16 -39.83 -41.43
N GLU A 46 -14.72 -40.93 -42.05
CA GLU A 46 -13.55 -41.74 -41.70
C GLU A 46 -12.21 -41.03 -41.99
N PRO A 47 -11.09 -41.50 -41.41
CA PRO A 47 -9.84 -40.75 -41.39
C PRO A 47 -9.00 -41.01 -42.64
N HIS A 48 -8.68 -39.96 -43.37
CA HIS A 48 -7.56 -39.97 -44.32
C HIS A 48 -6.31 -39.40 -43.71
N ASN A 49 -5.23 -40.15 -43.82
CA ASN A 49 -3.86 -39.76 -43.50
C ASN A 49 -3.51 -38.41 -44.12
N VAL A 50 -3.12 -37.42 -43.32
CA VAL A 50 -2.41 -36.23 -43.77
C VAL A 50 -1.13 -36.04 -42.92
N VAL A 51 -0.07 -36.03 -43.69
CA VAL A 51 1.32 -35.77 -43.37
C VAL A 51 1.48 -34.58 -42.40
N GLY A 52 2.44 -34.70 -41.48
CA GLY A 52 2.75 -33.75 -40.41
C GLY A 52 2.94 -32.32 -40.88
N VAL A 53 2.08 -31.44 -40.39
CA VAL A 53 2.31 -30.00 -40.31
C VAL A 53 2.61 -29.71 -38.84
N GLY A 54 3.78 -29.14 -38.62
CA GLY A 54 4.26 -28.83 -37.29
C GLY A 54 3.22 -28.05 -36.49
N THR A 55 2.88 -28.56 -35.33
CA THR A 55 2.20 -27.80 -34.28
C THR A 55 3.12 -26.66 -33.87
N GLU A 56 2.95 -25.49 -34.51
CA GLU A 56 3.40 -24.25 -33.92
C GLU A 56 2.68 -24.13 -32.58
N THR A 57 3.41 -24.39 -31.51
CA THR A 57 3.01 -24.04 -30.18
C THR A 57 2.70 -22.56 -30.20
N VAL A 58 1.43 -22.20 -30.02
CA VAL A 58 0.99 -20.85 -29.75
C VAL A 58 1.79 -20.40 -28.52
N SER A 59 2.91 -19.72 -28.75
CA SER A 59 3.76 -19.19 -27.73
C SER A 59 2.91 -18.24 -26.91
N ASP A 60 2.71 -18.59 -25.65
CA ASP A 60 2.10 -17.75 -24.62
C ASP A 60 2.86 -16.40 -24.59
N THR A 61 2.38 -15.44 -25.38
CA THR A 61 2.88 -14.07 -25.42
C THR A 61 2.46 -13.28 -24.18
N ARG A 62 2.31 -13.94 -23.03
CA ARG A 62 2.30 -13.27 -21.75
C ARG A 62 3.61 -12.51 -21.61
N ARG A 63 3.54 -11.22 -21.89
CA ARG A 63 4.62 -10.25 -21.82
C ARG A 63 5.40 -10.48 -20.53
N LYS A 64 6.60 -11.03 -20.63
CA LYS A 64 7.46 -11.44 -19.52
C LYS A 64 7.67 -10.21 -18.60
N ARG A 65 7.09 -10.27 -17.41
CA ARG A 65 7.15 -9.18 -16.42
C ARG A 65 8.61 -8.97 -16.04
N SER A 66 9.09 -7.72 -16.05
CA SER A 66 10.48 -7.44 -15.71
C SER A 66 10.73 -7.67 -14.22
N THR A 67 11.46 -8.72 -13.89
CA THR A 67 11.86 -9.09 -12.51
C THR A 67 12.65 -7.97 -11.85
N ARG A 68 13.52 -7.29 -12.58
CA ARG A 68 14.29 -6.15 -12.10
C ARG A 68 13.39 -5.05 -11.49
N PHE A 69 12.37 -4.60 -12.21
CA PHE A 69 11.45 -3.57 -11.70
C PHE A 69 10.50 -4.09 -10.60
N THR A 70 10.24 -5.38 -10.56
CA THR A 70 9.53 -6.00 -9.44
C THR A 70 10.37 -5.90 -8.18
N MET A 71 11.68 -6.15 -8.25
CA MET A 71 12.61 -5.98 -7.12
C MET A 71 12.79 -4.51 -6.72
N VAL A 72 12.83 -3.57 -7.67
CA VAL A 72 12.85 -2.12 -7.36
C VAL A 72 11.64 -1.74 -6.52
N LYS A 73 10.44 -2.21 -6.88
CA LYS A 73 9.22 -1.97 -6.07
C LYS A 73 9.27 -2.68 -4.72
N ALA A 74 9.92 -3.86 -4.64
CA ALA A 74 10.13 -4.56 -3.38
C ALA A 74 10.98 -3.74 -2.41
N ILE A 75 12.10 -3.20 -2.88
CA ILE A 75 12.95 -2.32 -2.07
C ILE A 75 12.16 -1.07 -1.64
N ALA A 76 11.41 -0.46 -2.54
CA ALA A 76 10.60 0.70 -2.23
C ALA A 76 9.54 0.40 -1.15
N ILE A 77 8.80 -0.72 -1.22
CA ILE A 77 7.80 -1.07 -0.20
C ILE A 77 8.43 -1.44 1.14
N ILE A 78 9.59 -2.12 1.15
CA ILE A 78 10.35 -2.36 2.37
C ILE A 78 10.73 -1.03 3.03
N CYS A 79 11.17 -0.04 2.25
CA CYS A 79 11.45 1.30 2.74
C CYS A 79 10.19 2.06 3.22
N VAL A 80 9.02 1.85 2.59
CA VAL A 80 7.74 2.37 3.10
C VAL A 80 7.44 1.79 4.48
N VAL A 81 7.57 0.48 4.66
CA VAL A 81 7.37 -0.16 5.97
C VAL A 81 8.38 0.37 6.99
N LEU A 82 9.65 0.47 6.60
CA LEU A 82 10.72 0.99 7.46
C LEU A 82 10.45 2.45 7.88
N SER A 83 9.95 3.30 6.97
CA SER A 83 9.63 4.71 7.29
C SER A 83 8.55 4.88 8.36
N HIS A 84 7.69 3.88 8.54
CA HIS A 84 6.65 3.85 9.57
C HIS A 84 7.05 3.04 10.82
N ALA A 85 8.22 2.37 10.80
CA ALA A 85 8.69 1.51 11.89
C ALA A 85 9.35 2.26 13.07
N GLY A 86 9.28 3.60 13.09
CA GLY A 86 9.86 4.41 14.16
C GLY A 86 11.34 4.74 13.97
N ILE A 87 11.82 4.76 12.72
CA ILE A 87 13.16 5.28 12.40
C ILE A 87 13.22 6.80 12.59
N SER A 88 14.40 7.29 12.93
CA SER A 88 14.67 8.72 13.14
C SER A 88 16.02 9.12 12.55
N GLY A 89 16.30 10.42 12.59
CA GLY A 89 17.57 10.98 12.14
C GLY A 89 17.83 10.78 10.65
N TRP A 90 19.09 10.65 10.29
CA TRP A 90 19.54 10.52 8.90
C TRP A 90 18.88 9.39 8.13
N LEU A 91 18.67 8.23 8.73
CA LEU A 91 18.02 7.08 8.07
C LEU A 91 16.60 7.41 7.61
N SER A 92 15.87 8.18 8.42
CA SER A 92 14.55 8.69 8.05
C SER A 92 14.64 9.59 6.81
N HIS A 93 15.54 10.59 6.83
CA HIS A 93 15.74 11.49 5.69
C HIS A 93 16.11 10.72 4.41
N PHE A 94 17.04 9.78 4.51
CA PHE A 94 17.47 8.95 3.39
C PHE A 94 16.29 8.19 2.75
N VAL A 95 15.49 7.53 3.57
CA VAL A 95 14.37 6.71 3.09
C VAL A 95 13.25 7.57 2.49
N PHE A 96 12.91 8.71 3.15
CA PHE A 96 11.80 9.56 2.73
C PHE A 96 11.99 10.22 1.37
N ILE A 97 13.21 10.39 0.89
CA ILE A 97 13.49 10.98 -0.42
C ILE A 97 12.90 10.12 -1.56
N PHE A 98 12.96 8.78 -1.49
CA PHE A 98 12.73 7.96 -2.67
C PHE A 98 11.65 6.87 -2.55
N HIS A 99 11.31 6.43 -1.33
CA HIS A 99 10.46 5.22 -1.18
C HIS A 99 9.07 5.35 -1.83
N VAL A 100 8.44 6.52 -1.78
CA VAL A 100 7.17 6.79 -2.46
C VAL A 100 7.37 7.24 -3.92
N PRO A 101 8.27 8.18 -4.25
CA PRO A 101 8.54 8.59 -5.62
C PRO A 101 8.83 7.46 -6.60
N ILE A 102 9.48 6.38 -6.18
CA ILE A 102 9.77 5.20 -7.02
C ILE A 102 8.50 4.63 -7.66
N PHE A 103 7.37 4.61 -6.97
CA PHE A 103 6.12 4.08 -7.52
C PHE A 103 5.56 4.97 -8.63
N PHE A 104 5.67 6.30 -8.51
CA PHE A 104 5.29 7.24 -9.56
C PHE A 104 6.23 7.14 -10.77
N LEU A 105 7.54 7.05 -10.54
CA LEU A 105 8.55 6.81 -11.58
C LEU A 105 8.26 5.49 -12.34
N CYS A 106 7.96 4.40 -11.62
CA CYS A 106 7.54 3.14 -12.23
C CYS A 106 6.24 3.31 -13.04
N ALA A 107 5.24 4.04 -12.52
CA ALA A 107 3.97 4.24 -13.20
C ALA A 107 4.14 4.97 -14.53
N GLY A 108 5.02 5.98 -14.58
CA GLY A 108 5.39 6.69 -15.80
C GLY A 108 6.25 5.84 -16.73
N TYR A 109 7.26 5.14 -16.21
CA TYR A 109 8.12 4.25 -16.99
C TYR A 109 7.33 3.16 -17.74
N PHE A 110 6.28 2.60 -17.14
CA PHE A 110 5.45 1.57 -17.76
C PHE A 110 4.23 2.14 -18.49
N PHE A 111 4.08 3.45 -18.59
CA PHE A 111 3.02 4.04 -19.40
C PHE A 111 3.25 3.77 -20.89
N HIS A 112 2.22 3.31 -21.58
CA HIS A 112 2.26 3.06 -23.02
C HIS A 112 1.39 4.08 -23.76
N THR A 113 1.95 4.69 -24.82
CA THR A 113 1.25 5.69 -25.64
C THR A 113 0.01 5.14 -26.35
N LYS A 114 -0.15 3.83 -26.48
CA LYS A 114 -1.40 3.22 -26.95
C LYS A 114 -2.63 3.63 -26.13
N TYR A 115 -2.45 3.95 -24.83
CA TYR A 115 -3.52 4.45 -23.96
C TYR A 115 -4.03 5.85 -24.34
N LEU A 116 -3.32 6.58 -25.18
CA LEU A 116 -3.83 7.85 -25.71
C LEU A 116 -5.01 7.60 -26.64
N ASN A 117 -5.06 6.49 -27.36
CA ASN A 117 -6.16 6.08 -28.20
C ASN A 117 -7.23 5.30 -27.42
N ASP A 118 -6.82 4.54 -26.39
CA ASP A 118 -7.71 3.76 -25.53
C ASP A 118 -7.61 4.26 -24.06
N ALA A 119 -8.13 5.47 -23.85
CA ALA A 119 -8.16 6.09 -22.52
C ALA A 119 -9.06 5.32 -21.54
N HIS A 120 -10.15 4.74 -22.02
CA HIS A 120 -11.07 3.96 -21.19
C HIS A 120 -10.35 2.77 -20.53
N SER A 121 -9.60 1.99 -21.31
CA SER A 121 -8.83 0.86 -20.77
C SER A 121 -7.82 1.33 -19.72
N PHE A 122 -7.13 2.45 -19.94
CA PHE A 122 -6.21 3.00 -18.94
C PHE A 122 -6.92 3.38 -17.64
N VAL A 123 -8.01 4.15 -17.73
CA VAL A 123 -8.80 4.58 -16.56
C VAL A 123 -9.30 3.35 -15.79
N MET A 124 -9.85 2.34 -16.48
CA MET A 124 -10.34 1.13 -15.83
C MET A 124 -9.23 0.33 -15.14
N HIS A 125 -8.01 0.31 -15.71
CA HIS A 125 -6.85 -0.28 -15.02
C HIS A 125 -6.49 0.49 -13.73
N ARG A 126 -6.59 1.83 -13.74
CA ARG A 126 -6.35 2.65 -12.55
C ARG A 126 -7.47 2.49 -11.51
N VAL A 127 -8.71 2.44 -11.94
CA VAL A 127 -9.86 2.16 -11.06
C VAL A 127 -9.69 0.79 -10.38
N LYS A 128 -9.41 -0.26 -11.14
CA LYS A 128 -9.22 -1.62 -10.60
C LYS A 128 -7.97 -1.75 -9.72
N GLY A 129 -6.89 -1.03 -10.05
CA GLY A 129 -5.60 -1.15 -9.37
C GLY A 129 -5.37 -0.18 -8.20
N LEU A 130 -6.09 0.93 -8.14
CA LEU A 130 -5.87 1.98 -7.13
C LEU A 130 -7.16 2.37 -6.41
N TYR A 131 -8.20 2.79 -7.15
CA TYR A 131 -9.45 3.27 -6.54
C TYR A 131 -10.19 2.15 -5.80
N TRP A 132 -10.42 1.02 -6.46
CA TRP A 132 -11.15 -0.08 -5.85
C TRP A 132 -10.44 -0.72 -4.63
N PRO A 133 -9.12 -0.99 -4.67
CA PRO A 133 -8.39 -1.40 -3.47
C PRO A 133 -8.46 -0.37 -2.35
N PHE A 134 -8.35 0.92 -2.66
CA PHE A 134 -8.50 2.00 -1.68
C PHE A 134 -9.87 1.94 -0.99
N VAL A 135 -10.97 1.97 -1.77
CA VAL A 135 -12.34 1.95 -1.22
C VAL A 135 -12.55 0.69 -0.38
N ARG A 136 -12.20 -0.48 -0.92
CA ARG A 136 -12.41 -1.76 -0.24
C ARG A 136 -11.71 -1.82 1.12
N TRP A 137 -10.45 -1.43 1.18
CA TRP A 137 -9.68 -1.51 2.43
C TRP A 137 -10.05 -0.38 3.40
N SER A 138 -10.33 0.82 2.91
CA SER A 138 -10.79 1.91 3.78
C SER A 138 -12.15 1.60 4.40
N VAL A 139 -13.10 1.05 3.63
CA VAL A 139 -14.39 0.60 4.16
C VAL A 139 -14.22 -0.56 5.16
N PHE A 140 -13.32 -1.50 4.88
CA PHE A 140 -13.00 -2.59 5.81
C PHE A 140 -12.54 -2.03 7.17
N PHE A 141 -11.61 -1.08 7.18
CA PHE A 141 -11.15 -0.46 8.42
C PHE A 141 -12.22 0.42 9.07
N LEU A 142 -13.04 1.13 8.29
CA LEU A 142 -14.16 1.91 8.80
C LEU A 142 -15.17 1.04 9.55
N VAL A 143 -15.53 -0.11 8.99
CA VAL A 143 -16.46 -1.07 9.64
C VAL A 143 -15.86 -1.60 10.96
N LEU A 144 -14.57 -1.83 11.00
CA LEU A 144 -13.88 -2.32 12.19
C LEU A 144 -13.53 -1.22 13.20
N HIS A 145 -13.68 0.08 12.86
CA HIS A 145 -13.15 1.20 13.64
C HIS A 145 -13.57 1.16 15.11
N ASN A 146 -14.88 1.13 15.39
CA ASN A 146 -15.38 1.13 16.76
C ASN A 146 -14.98 -0.13 17.53
N LEU A 147 -14.92 -1.29 16.85
CA LEU A 147 -14.43 -2.53 17.46
C LEU A 147 -12.95 -2.43 17.81
N LEU A 148 -12.13 -1.91 16.90
CA LEU A 148 -10.69 -1.74 17.13
C LEU A 148 -10.40 -0.73 18.24
N PHE A 149 -11.22 0.31 18.36
CA PHE A 149 -11.15 1.26 19.45
C PHE A 149 -11.49 0.61 20.80
N THR A 150 -12.59 -0.12 20.87
CA THR A 150 -13.01 -0.85 22.09
C THR A 150 -11.97 -1.88 22.51
N CYS A 151 -11.24 -2.50 21.57
CA CYS A 151 -10.16 -3.44 21.86
C CYS A 151 -8.84 -2.74 22.25
N GLY A 152 -8.77 -1.40 22.27
CA GLY A 152 -7.56 -0.64 22.57
C GLY A 152 -6.49 -0.68 21.46
N ILE A 153 -6.85 -1.11 20.23
CA ILE A 153 -5.95 -1.10 19.07
C ILE A 153 -5.86 0.29 18.45
N LEU A 154 -6.88 1.12 18.67
CA LEU A 154 -6.89 2.55 18.41
C LEU A 154 -6.97 3.27 19.75
N SER A 155 -6.37 4.49 19.84
CA SER A 155 -6.35 5.29 21.05
C SER A 155 -6.35 6.79 20.71
N GLU A 156 -7.00 7.60 21.51
CA GLU A 156 -6.98 9.06 21.43
C GLU A 156 -5.78 9.69 22.15
N GLN A 157 -5.06 8.93 22.94
CA GLN A 157 -4.05 9.47 23.87
C GLN A 157 -2.80 9.95 23.10
N PRO A 158 -2.49 11.27 23.16
CA PRO A 158 -1.35 11.85 22.44
C PRO A 158 0.01 11.30 22.91
N GLN A 159 0.13 10.94 24.18
CA GLN A 159 1.36 10.41 24.74
C GLN A 159 1.83 9.09 24.08
N PHE A 160 0.94 8.37 23.41
CA PHE A 160 1.28 7.14 22.69
C PHE A 160 1.55 7.37 21.19
N GLY A 161 1.54 8.63 20.73
CA GLY A 161 1.90 8.99 19.37
C GLY A 161 0.73 9.29 18.42
N ASN A 162 -0.48 9.51 18.97
CA ASN A 162 -1.66 9.78 18.13
C ASN A 162 -1.90 11.27 17.82
N ALA A 163 -1.15 12.18 18.43
CA ALA A 163 -1.38 13.63 18.33
C ALA A 163 -1.32 14.18 16.89
N THR A 164 -0.59 13.52 16.00
CA THR A 164 -0.40 13.95 14.60
C THR A 164 -1.39 13.33 13.63
N MET A 165 -2.22 12.37 14.06
CA MET A 165 -3.08 11.55 13.19
C MET A 165 -4.56 11.88 13.31
N GLY A 166 -4.92 12.93 14.05
CA GLY A 166 -6.31 13.29 14.35
C GLY A 166 -6.86 12.55 15.56
N VAL A 167 -8.13 12.76 15.86
CA VAL A 167 -8.83 12.17 16.99
C VAL A 167 -9.38 10.80 16.61
N LEU A 168 -8.93 9.75 17.29
CA LEU A 168 -9.35 8.37 17.07
C LEU A 168 -10.39 7.98 18.14
N HIS A 169 -11.58 8.53 18.04
CA HIS A 169 -12.71 8.23 18.91
C HIS A 169 -13.70 7.26 18.27
N PRO A 170 -14.60 6.63 19.04
CA PRO A 170 -15.69 5.84 18.45
C PRO A 170 -16.60 6.73 17.60
N TYR A 171 -16.94 6.25 16.40
CA TYR A 171 -17.79 7.01 15.49
C TYR A 171 -19.27 6.75 15.77
N ASN A 172 -20.05 7.84 15.82
CA ASN A 172 -21.50 7.78 15.71
C ASN A 172 -21.92 7.59 14.23
N TRP A 173 -23.23 7.36 14.00
CA TRP A 173 -23.74 7.08 12.65
C TRP A 173 -23.48 8.22 11.65
N THR A 174 -23.57 9.47 12.09
CA THR A 174 -23.31 10.64 11.24
C THR A 174 -21.85 10.69 10.81
N GLN A 175 -20.92 10.54 11.74
CA GLN A 175 -19.49 10.52 11.46
C GLN A 175 -19.14 9.33 10.54
N TRP A 176 -19.69 8.15 10.83
CA TRP A 176 -19.47 6.96 10.01
C TRP A 176 -19.92 7.17 8.56
N SER A 177 -21.12 7.75 8.35
CA SER A 177 -21.62 8.06 7.00
C SER A 177 -20.79 9.13 6.28
N GLN A 178 -20.31 10.15 7.00
CA GLN A 178 -19.39 11.18 6.44
C GLN A 178 -18.05 10.57 6.00
N HIS A 179 -17.48 9.66 6.81
CA HIS A 179 -16.27 8.95 6.44
C HIS A 179 -16.49 8.06 5.21
N LEU A 180 -17.60 7.32 5.17
CA LEU A 180 -17.96 6.51 4.01
C LEU A 180 -18.09 7.35 2.74
N TRP A 181 -18.77 8.50 2.82
CA TRP A 181 -18.87 9.45 1.71
C TRP A 181 -17.50 9.93 1.24
N SER A 182 -16.66 10.35 2.18
CA SER A 182 -15.30 10.83 1.90
C SER A 182 -14.41 9.75 1.27
N ILE A 183 -14.54 8.49 1.70
CA ILE A 183 -13.81 7.36 1.13
C ILE A 183 -14.25 7.14 -0.33
N VAL A 184 -15.57 7.07 -0.57
CA VAL A 184 -16.10 6.72 -1.91
C VAL A 184 -15.90 7.84 -2.91
N PHE A 185 -16.24 9.08 -2.55
CA PHE A 185 -16.26 10.18 -3.52
C PHE A 185 -14.98 11.01 -3.57
N ASN A 186 -14.26 11.14 -2.45
CA ASN A 186 -13.07 11.98 -2.38
C ASN A 186 -11.75 11.19 -2.29
N MET A 187 -11.81 9.86 -2.16
CA MET A 187 -10.63 9.04 -1.82
C MET A 187 -9.88 9.59 -0.60
N SER A 188 -10.60 10.02 0.44
CA SER A 188 -10.07 10.59 1.69
C SER A 188 -10.65 9.86 2.91
N GLY A 189 -10.56 10.42 4.11
CA GLY A 189 -11.07 9.76 5.32
C GLY A 189 -10.16 8.63 5.85
N TYR A 190 -8.90 8.59 5.47
CA TYR A 190 -7.95 7.56 5.87
C TYR A 190 -7.06 7.95 7.07
N ASN A 191 -7.07 9.20 7.48
CA ASN A 191 -6.18 9.68 8.56
C ASN A 191 -6.56 9.10 9.92
N ASP A 192 -7.85 8.83 10.14
CA ASP A 192 -8.40 8.30 11.39
C ASP A 192 -8.37 6.76 11.47
N PHE A 193 -7.85 6.08 10.45
CA PHE A 193 -7.79 4.63 10.37
C PHE A 193 -6.35 4.10 10.37
N LEU A 194 -6.19 2.79 10.56
CA LEU A 194 -4.90 2.11 10.39
C LEU A 194 -4.37 2.12 8.95
N CYS A 195 -4.89 2.98 8.12
CA CYS A 195 -4.55 3.18 6.72
C CYS A 195 -3.99 4.59 6.44
N GLY A 196 -3.30 5.20 7.38
CA GLY A 196 -2.73 6.55 7.21
C GLY A 196 -1.81 6.72 6.00
N ALA A 197 -1.24 5.65 5.46
CA ALA A 197 -0.46 5.66 4.22
C ALA A 197 -1.34 5.74 2.94
N PHE A 198 -2.65 5.56 3.02
CA PHE A 198 -3.56 5.43 1.84
C PHE A 198 -3.69 6.69 0.99
N TRP A 199 -3.22 7.83 1.47
CA TRP A 199 -3.08 9.03 0.65
C TRP A 199 -2.36 8.76 -0.68
N PHE A 200 -1.44 7.80 -0.70
CA PHE A 200 -0.69 7.40 -1.90
C PHE A 200 -1.59 6.85 -3.01
N PHE A 201 -2.64 6.08 -2.69
CA PHE A 201 -3.58 5.58 -3.69
C PHE A 201 -4.22 6.73 -4.47
N ARG A 202 -4.71 7.75 -3.75
CA ARG A 202 -5.31 8.93 -4.37
C ARG A 202 -4.29 9.72 -5.16
N ALA A 203 -3.14 10.00 -4.57
CA ALA A 203 -2.11 10.80 -5.24
C ALA A 203 -1.66 10.13 -6.56
N LEU A 204 -1.43 8.81 -6.56
CA LEU A 204 -1.04 8.08 -7.78
C LEU A 204 -2.21 7.97 -8.77
N PHE A 205 -3.45 7.82 -8.30
CA PHE A 205 -4.64 7.78 -9.15
C PHE A 205 -4.83 9.09 -9.88
N VAL A 206 -4.89 10.20 -9.14
CA VAL A 206 -5.07 11.56 -9.71
C VAL A 206 -3.90 11.94 -10.61
N ALA A 207 -2.64 11.74 -10.18
CA ALA A 207 -1.47 12.00 -11.01
C ALA A 207 -1.51 11.21 -12.32
N SER A 208 -1.98 9.95 -12.29
CA SER A 208 -2.10 9.12 -13.50
C SER A 208 -3.15 9.66 -14.48
N LEU A 209 -4.29 10.15 -13.96
CA LEU A 209 -5.33 10.75 -14.79
C LEU A 209 -4.89 12.09 -15.37
N LEU A 210 -4.26 12.95 -14.57
CA LEU A 210 -3.67 14.21 -15.03
C LEU A 210 -2.62 13.96 -16.12
N PHE A 211 -1.74 12.96 -15.91
CA PHE A 211 -0.75 12.58 -16.91
C PHE A 211 -1.39 12.18 -18.23
N LEU A 212 -2.43 11.34 -18.22
CA LEU A 212 -3.14 10.95 -19.43
C LEU A 212 -3.80 12.13 -20.13
N VAL A 213 -4.53 12.99 -19.37
CA VAL A 213 -5.26 14.14 -19.92
C VAL A 213 -4.30 15.14 -20.54
N LEU A 214 -3.25 15.54 -19.82
CA LEU A 214 -2.26 16.48 -20.34
C LEU A 214 -1.54 15.91 -21.56
N PHE A 215 -1.20 14.61 -21.55
CA PHE A 215 -0.58 13.98 -22.71
C PHE A 215 -1.50 14.01 -23.94
N LYS A 216 -2.81 13.73 -23.77
CA LYS A 216 -3.79 13.83 -24.87
C LYS A 216 -3.92 15.26 -25.39
N ILE A 217 -3.92 16.26 -24.51
CA ILE A 217 -3.97 17.68 -24.90
C ILE A 217 -2.72 18.07 -25.69
N LEU A 218 -1.53 17.72 -25.20
CA LEU A 218 -0.26 18.01 -25.88
C LEU A 218 -0.20 17.37 -27.27
N ARG A 219 -0.68 16.12 -27.41
CA ARG A 219 -0.69 15.41 -28.68
C ARG A 219 -1.58 16.03 -29.78
N LYS A 220 -2.49 16.94 -29.44
CA LYS A 220 -3.26 17.70 -30.44
C LYS A 220 -2.38 18.69 -31.21
N ASN A 221 -1.25 19.09 -30.64
CA ASN A 221 -0.31 20.00 -31.28
C ASN A 221 0.80 19.21 -31.98
N SER A 222 1.04 19.48 -33.26
CA SER A 222 2.07 18.83 -34.08
C SER A 222 3.49 18.94 -33.51
N ARG A 223 3.79 20.01 -32.74
CA ARG A 223 5.08 20.17 -32.05
C ARG A 223 5.38 19.05 -31.07
N PHE A 224 4.35 18.43 -30.51
CA PHE A 224 4.46 17.33 -29.52
C PHE A 224 4.06 15.96 -30.11
N ALA A 225 4.18 15.80 -31.42
CA ALA A 225 3.87 14.53 -32.10
C ALA A 225 4.80 13.40 -31.68
N GLN A 226 6.04 13.68 -31.33
CA GLN A 226 7.00 12.67 -30.87
C GLN A 226 6.90 12.45 -29.35
N ASP A 227 7.08 11.20 -28.91
CA ASP A 227 6.99 10.81 -27.52
C ASP A 227 7.99 11.55 -26.62
N LYS A 228 9.20 11.78 -27.10
CA LYS A 228 10.24 12.51 -26.35
C LYS A 228 9.86 13.96 -26.12
N GLN A 229 9.39 14.65 -27.17
CA GLN A 229 8.97 16.06 -27.07
C GLN A 229 7.78 16.22 -26.12
N ALA A 230 6.76 15.36 -26.29
CA ALA A 230 5.60 15.32 -25.38
C ALA A 230 6.02 14.99 -23.95
N GLY A 231 6.96 14.08 -23.75
CA GLY A 231 7.50 13.73 -22.44
C GLY A 231 8.18 14.92 -21.73
N TRP A 232 8.99 15.69 -22.45
CA TRP A 232 9.60 16.91 -21.91
C TRP A 232 8.58 18.00 -21.62
N ALA A 233 7.56 18.17 -22.47
CA ALA A 233 6.47 19.10 -22.21
C ALA A 233 5.66 18.70 -20.98
N LEU A 234 5.36 17.38 -20.80
CA LEU A 234 4.71 16.87 -19.59
C LEU A 234 5.54 17.12 -18.34
N LEU A 235 6.85 16.88 -18.42
CA LEU A 235 7.77 17.15 -17.31
C LEU A 235 7.77 18.65 -16.99
N GLY A 236 7.89 19.51 -17.98
CA GLY A 236 7.81 20.95 -17.80
C GLY A 236 6.49 21.40 -17.16
N CYS A 237 5.35 20.90 -17.65
CA CYS A 237 4.05 21.16 -17.03
C CYS A 237 3.98 20.72 -15.57
N GLY A 238 4.43 19.49 -15.27
CA GLY A 238 4.43 18.97 -13.90
C GLY A 238 5.29 19.80 -12.96
N VAL A 239 6.52 20.11 -13.38
CA VAL A 239 7.46 20.95 -12.63
C VAL A 239 6.90 22.35 -12.41
N LEU A 240 6.41 23.02 -13.46
CA LEU A 240 5.84 24.36 -13.36
C LEU A 240 4.62 24.40 -12.45
N LEU A 241 3.71 23.44 -12.54
CA LEU A 241 2.55 23.35 -11.66
C LEU A 241 2.96 23.09 -10.20
N THR A 242 3.98 22.26 -9.98
CA THR A 242 4.49 22.00 -8.62
C THR A 242 5.18 23.25 -8.06
N LEU A 243 5.99 23.94 -8.86
CA LEU A 243 6.62 25.22 -8.47
C LEU A 243 5.55 26.29 -8.19
N TRP A 244 4.55 26.42 -9.05
CA TRP A 244 3.43 27.35 -8.80
C TRP A 244 2.71 27.05 -7.50
N LYS A 245 2.47 25.73 -7.22
CA LYS A 245 1.90 25.31 -5.93
C LYS A 245 2.76 25.74 -4.74
N THR A 246 4.06 25.57 -4.82
CA THR A 246 4.98 25.77 -3.68
C THR A 246 5.42 27.21 -3.48
N THR A 247 5.45 28.04 -4.57
CA THR A 247 5.86 29.46 -4.51
C THR A 247 4.69 30.42 -4.38
N CYS A 248 3.64 30.22 -5.20
CA CYS A 248 2.51 31.14 -5.29
C CYS A 248 1.26 30.64 -4.53
N GLY A 249 1.35 29.51 -3.83
CA GLY A 249 0.25 29.00 -3.03
C GLY A 249 -0.93 28.45 -3.83
N LEU A 250 -0.71 27.97 -5.07
CA LEU A 250 -1.78 27.31 -5.83
C LEU A 250 -2.46 26.25 -4.96
N HIS A 251 -3.77 26.34 -4.82
CA HIS A 251 -4.56 25.42 -4.04
C HIS A 251 -5.62 24.75 -4.91
N VAL A 252 -5.46 23.45 -5.12
CA VAL A 252 -6.46 22.64 -5.82
C VAL A 252 -7.51 22.20 -4.81
N THR A 253 -8.70 22.78 -4.90
CA THR A 253 -9.81 22.49 -3.98
C THR A 253 -10.18 21.01 -4.03
N GLY A 254 -10.46 20.42 -2.86
CA GLY A 254 -10.82 19.01 -2.72
C GLY A 254 -9.63 18.04 -2.67
N LEU A 255 -8.40 18.52 -2.93
CA LEU A 255 -7.20 17.71 -2.75
C LEU A 255 -6.47 18.07 -1.44
N ALA A 256 -6.05 17.06 -0.68
CA ALA A 256 -5.27 17.28 0.53
C ALA A 256 -3.97 18.01 0.19
N GLN A 257 -3.55 18.92 1.09
CA GLN A 257 -2.36 19.75 0.88
C GLN A 257 -2.41 20.56 -0.44
N GLY A 258 -3.65 20.90 -0.91
CA GLY A 258 -3.86 21.66 -2.12
C GLY A 258 -3.28 21.01 -3.39
N GLY A 259 -3.12 19.70 -3.42
CA GLY A 259 -2.67 18.94 -4.58
C GLY A 259 -1.14 18.79 -4.72
N TYR A 260 -0.34 19.15 -3.72
CA TYR A 260 1.13 19.04 -3.79
C TYR A 260 1.59 17.64 -4.19
N ARG A 261 1.03 16.61 -3.54
CA ARG A 261 1.41 15.21 -3.79
C ARG A 261 1.08 14.74 -5.20
N GLU A 262 -0.02 15.18 -5.73
CA GLU A 262 -0.53 14.84 -7.05
C GLU A 262 0.28 15.52 -8.16
N LEU A 263 0.62 16.80 -8.00
CA LEU A 263 1.43 17.57 -8.97
C LEU A 263 2.89 17.09 -8.97
N LEU A 264 3.47 16.86 -7.80
CA LEU A 264 4.80 16.27 -7.68
C LEU A 264 4.82 14.84 -8.27
N GLY A 265 3.77 14.06 -8.03
CA GLY A 265 3.58 12.73 -8.62
C GLY A 265 3.52 12.76 -10.14
N LEU A 266 2.84 13.75 -10.73
CA LEU A 266 2.82 14.00 -12.17
C LEU A 266 4.24 14.23 -12.71
N SER A 267 5.04 15.05 -12.02
CA SER A 267 6.43 15.33 -12.40
C SER A 267 7.29 14.05 -12.38
N PHE A 268 7.16 13.21 -11.36
CA PHE A 268 7.83 11.92 -11.30
C PHE A 268 7.37 10.95 -12.39
N MET A 269 6.08 10.91 -12.72
CA MET A 269 5.57 10.09 -13.82
C MET A 269 6.17 10.54 -15.16
N ALA A 270 6.25 11.84 -15.42
CA ALA A 270 6.86 12.38 -16.63
C ALA A 270 8.36 12.04 -16.71
N ALA A 271 9.09 12.16 -15.61
CA ALA A 271 10.47 11.74 -15.52
C ALA A 271 10.63 10.22 -15.79
N GLY A 272 9.79 9.38 -15.18
CA GLY A 272 9.79 7.93 -15.43
C GLY A 272 9.51 7.58 -16.89
N PHE A 273 8.58 8.26 -17.53
CA PHE A 273 8.29 8.11 -18.95
C PHE A 273 9.50 8.47 -19.82
N LEU A 274 10.18 9.60 -19.56
CA LEU A 274 11.38 10.01 -20.27
C LEU A 274 12.53 9.02 -20.08
N LEU A 275 12.77 8.52 -18.87
CA LEU A 275 13.78 7.49 -18.61
C LEU A 275 13.59 6.25 -19.52
N ARG A 276 12.33 5.89 -19.82
CA ARG A 276 12.02 4.83 -20.78
C ARG A 276 12.29 5.25 -22.22
N GLN A 277 11.85 6.46 -22.65
CA GLN A 277 12.02 6.95 -24.02
C GLN A 277 13.50 7.08 -24.40
N TYR A 278 14.37 7.40 -23.44
CA TYR A 278 15.81 7.45 -23.62
C TYR A 278 16.52 6.12 -23.36
N LYS A 279 15.77 5.06 -23.06
CA LYS A 279 16.30 3.72 -22.76
C LYS A 279 17.41 3.73 -21.68
N VAL A 280 17.29 4.63 -20.69
CA VAL A 280 18.31 4.82 -19.65
C VAL A 280 18.57 3.52 -18.90
N MET A 281 17.52 2.76 -18.59
CA MET A 281 17.64 1.50 -17.83
C MET A 281 18.30 0.36 -18.60
N GLU A 282 18.36 0.44 -19.94
CA GLU A 282 19.05 -0.53 -20.78
C GLU A 282 20.55 -0.24 -20.85
N ARG A 283 20.95 1.02 -20.66
CA ARG A 283 22.33 1.51 -20.76
C ARG A 283 22.98 1.79 -19.40
N LEU A 284 22.41 1.25 -18.31
CA LEU A 284 22.92 1.49 -16.97
C LEU A 284 24.30 0.87 -16.76
N THR A 285 25.22 1.72 -16.35
CA THR A 285 26.60 1.34 -15.97
C THR A 285 26.87 1.90 -14.57
N TRP A 286 27.93 1.40 -13.92
CA TRP A 286 28.40 1.94 -12.64
C TRP A 286 28.76 3.42 -12.71
N LYS A 287 29.24 3.90 -13.89
CA LYS A 287 29.61 5.31 -14.13
C LYS A 287 28.42 6.26 -13.99
N VAL A 288 27.17 5.76 -14.17
CA VAL A 288 25.92 6.50 -13.96
C VAL A 288 25.36 6.22 -12.56
N ALA A 289 25.38 4.97 -12.13
CA ALA A 289 24.77 4.57 -10.88
C ALA A 289 25.48 5.10 -9.63
N VAL A 290 26.81 5.16 -9.63
CA VAL A 290 27.59 5.66 -8.49
C VAL A 290 27.36 7.16 -8.26
N PRO A 291 27.47 8.06 -9.25
CA PRO A 291 27.09 9.47 -9.05
C PRO A 291 25.65 9.65 -8.56
N CYS A 292 24.70 8.84 -9.06
CA CYS A 292 23.32 8.85 -8.58
C CYS A 292 23.20 8.44 -7.11
N ALA A 293 23.93 7.41 -6.68
CA ALA A 293 23.96 7.00 -5.28
C ALA A 293 24.60 8.07 -4.38
N VAL A 294 25.69 8.70 -4.85
CA VAL A 294 26.33 9.81 -4.12
C VAL A 294 25.38 11.00 -4.01
N LEU A 295 24.68 11.38 -5.09
CA LEU A 295 23.70 12.46 -5.04
C LEU A 295 22.60 12.19 -4.01
N LEU A 296 22.07 10.96 -3.96
CA LEU A 296 21.09 10.56 -2.95
C LEU A 296 21.65 10.70 -1.53
N LEU A 297 22.86 10.20 -1.30
CA LEU A 297 23.51 10.27 0.01
C LEU A 297 23.73 11.73 0.44
N VAL A 298 24.31 12.56 -0.40
CA VAL A 298 24.55 13.98 -0.12
C VAL A 298 23.23 14.71 0.19
N ALA A 299 22.21 14.49 -0.64
CA ALA A 299 20.89 15.09 -0.42
C ALA A 299 20.26 14.66 0.92
N SER A 300 20.45 13.40 1.33
CA SER A 300 19.89 12.89 2.60
C SER A 300 20.56 13.50 3.83
N PHE A 301 21.80 13.96 3.73
CA PHE A 301 22.48 14.68 4.80
C PHE A 301 22.14 16.18 4.84
N LEU A 302 21.95 16.79 3.66
CA LEU A 302 21.77 18.24 3.56
C LEU A 302 20.31 18.68 3.70
N PHE A 303 19.35 17.86 3.20
CA PHE A 303 17.97 18.28 3.04
C PHE A 303 16.98 17.20 3.48
N PRO A 304 16.37 17.32 4.67
CA PRO A 304 15.27 16.45 5.07
C PRO A 304 14.04 16.74 4.17
N SER A 305 13.77 15.88 3.22
CA SER A 305 12.68 16.06 2.24
C SER A 305 11.74 14.88 2.23
N SER A 306 10.46 15.15 2.02
CA SER A 306 9.43 14.10 1.92
C SER A 306 8.31 14.50 0.96
N MET A 307 7.79 13.53 0.22
CA MET A 307 6.57 13.70 -0.58
C MET A 307 5.30 13.76 0.28
N ALA A 308 5.37 13.32 1.53
CA ALA A 308 4.20 13.18 2.40
C ALA A 308 3.70 14.49 2.99
N PHE A 309 4.56 15.49 3.13
CA PHE A 309 4.26 16.76 3.81
C PHE A 309 4.12 17.92 2.84
N ASN A 310 3.51 19.01 3.30
CA ASN A 310 3.41 20.26 2.52
C ASN A 310 4.81 20.76 2.18
N GLY A 311 5.16 20.68 0.90
CA GLY A 311 6.48 21.09 0.44
C GLY A 311 6.57 22.60 0.28
N LYS A 312 7.66 23.16 0.75
CA LYS A 312 8.18 24.44 0.27
C LYS A 312 8.90 24.20 -1.06
N THR A 313 9.23 25.28 -1.79
CA THR A 313 9.97 25.17 -3.06
C THR A 313 11.31 24.43 -2.89
N LEU A 314 12.00 24.66 -1.77
CA LEU A 314 13.22 23.94 -1.45
C LEU A 314 13.00 22.44 -1.30
N ASP A 315 11.90 22.02 -0.66
CA ASP A 315 11.57 20.60 -0.50
C ASP A 315 11.31 19.92 -1.85
N PHE A 316 10.69 20.63 -2.80
CA PHE A 316 10.53 20.12 -4.17
C PHE A 316 11.87 19.92 -4.87
N VAL A 317 12.74 20.92 -4.84
CA VAL A 317 14.05 20.83 -5.51
C VAL A 317 14.91 19.74 -4.89
N SER A 318 14.90 19.64 -3.56
CA SER A 318 15.72 18.68 -2.81
C SER A 318 15.24 17.23 -2.92
N ILE A 319 13.97 16.98 -3.24
CA ILE A 319 13.46 15.60 -3.41
C ILE A 319 13.49 15.17 -4.89
N PHE A 320 13.27 16.08 -5.84
CA PHE A 320 12.96 15.70 -7.21
C PHE A 320 14.14 14.98 -7.90
N LEU A 321 15.31 15.59 -7.95
CA LEU A 321 16.49 14.98 -8.56
C LEU A 321 17.04 13.79 -7.76
N PRO A 322 17.19 13.86 -6.42
CA PRO A 322 17.68 12.73 -5.64
C PRO A 322 16.78 11.49 -5.70
N ALA A 323 15.45 11.65 -5.80
CA ALA A 323 14.53 10.51 -5.97
C ALA A 323 14.71 9.81 -7.32
N ILE A 324 14.92 10.57 -8.40
CA ILE A 324 15.24 10.00 -9.73
C ILE A 324 16.59 9.28 -9.68
N ALA A 325 17.59 9.88 -9.05
CA ALA A 325 18.90 9.27 -8.86
C ALA A 325 18.81 7.97 -8.04
N ALA A 326 18.05 7.96 -6.95
CA ALA A 326 17.78 6.76 -6.17
C ALA A 326 17.15 5.65 -7.02
N PHE A 327 16.15 5.97 -7.84
CA PHE A 327 15.52 5.01 -8.75
C PHE A 327 16.53 4.38 -9.71
N ILE A 328 17.43 5.18 -10.28
CA ILE A 328 18.49 4.72 -11.18
C ILE A 328 19.48 3.82 -10.43
N ALA A 329 19.97 4.25 -9.26
CA ALA A 329 20.93 3.50 -8.46
C ALA A 329 20.37 2.15 -7.99
N ILE A 330 19.13 2.14 -7.48
CA ILE A 330 18.44 0.91 -7.04
C ILE A 330 18.19 -0.03 -8.23
N ALA A 331 17.77 0.51 -9.38
CA ALA A 331 17.57 -0.31 -10.59
C ALA A 331 18.87 -0.93 -11.08
N TYR A 332 20.00 -0.24 -10.93
CA TYR A 332 21.34 -0.79 -11.21
C TYR A 332 21.69 -1.93 -10.26
N GLY A 333 21.51 -1.74 -8.95
CA GLY A 333 21.71 -2.80 -7.96
C GLY A 333 20.84 -4.03 -8.24
N CYS A 334 19.56 -3.84 -8.55
CA CYS A 334 18.64 -4.92 -8.92
C CYS A 334 19.08 -5.67 -10.19
N GLN A 335 19.79 -5.03 -11.11
CA GLN A 335 20.34 -5.68 -12.31
C GLN A 335 21.33 -6.80 -11.97
N PHE A 336 22.14 -6.64 -10.91
CA PHE A 336 23.07 -7.69 -10.46
C PHE A 336 22.32 -8.84 -9.77
N ILE A 337 21.36 -8.52 -8.91
CA ILE A 337 20.54 -9.53 -8.24
C ILE A 337 19.74 -10.34 -9.27
N ASP A 338 19.32 -9.73 -10.38
CA ASP A 338 18.52 -10.39 -11.42
C ASP A 338 19.32 -11.44 -12.24
N ARG A 339 20.63 -11.34 -12.26
CA ARG A 339 21.50 -12.23 -13.06
C ARG A 339 21.49 -13.69 -12.60
N ARG A 340 21.30 -13.93 -11.29
CA ARG A 340 21.31 -15.26 -10.67
C ARG A 340 20.00 -15.54 -9.97
N ASP A 341 19.54 -16.79 -10.03
CA ASP A 341 18.35 -17.21 -9.25
C ASP A 341 18.75 -17.56 -7.83
N THR A 342 18.76 -16.56 -6.97
CA THR A 342 19.11 -16.66 -5.55
C THR A 342 17.87 -16.55 -4.67
N PHE A 343 17.99 -16.97 -3.40
CA PHE A 343 16.95 -16.78 -2.39
C PHE A 343 16.56 -15.28 -2.29
N VAL A 344 17.55 -14.36 -2.32
CA VAL A 344 17.31 -12.92 -2.25
C VAL A 344 16.46 -12.45 -3.43
N LYS A 345 16.78 -12.88 -4.68
CA LYS A 345 15.97 -12.56 -5.85
C LYS A 345 14.52 -13.04 -5.69
N ARG A 346 14.34 -14.32 -5.33
CA ARG A 346 13.01 -14.91 -5.16
C ARG A 346 12.20 -14.19 -4.09
N SER A 347 12.82 -13.87 -2.96
CA SER A 347 12.19 -13.11 -1.87
C SER A 347 11.79 -11.69 -2.31
N LEU A 348 12.69 -10.95 -2.96
CA LEU A 348 12.38 -9.60 -3.46
C LEU A 348 11.30 -9.63 -4.55
N VAL A 349 11.32 -10.62 -5.44
CA VAL A 349 10.25 -10.77 -6.45
C VAL A 349 8.92 -11.07 -5.76
N HIS A 350 8.90 -11.97 -4.77
CA HIS A 350 7.68 -12.27 -4.01
C HIS A 350 7.13 -11.03 -3.27
N ILE A 351 7.97 -10.26 -2.60
CA ILE A 351 7.59 -9.00 -1.95
C ILE A 351 7.08 -7.99 -2.99
N GLY A 352 7.80 -7.83 -4.10
CA GLY A 352 7.46 -6.88 -5.16
C GLY A 352 6.15 -7.19 -5.89
N ASP A 353 5.78 -8.47 -5.99
CA ASP A 353 4.50 -8.90 -6.54
C ASP A 353 3.32 -8.68 -5.59
N ASN A 354 3.60 -8.55 -4.30
CA ASN A 354 2.59 -8.41 -3.26
C ASN A 354 2.62 -7.05 -2.56
N THR A 355 3.25 -6.04 -3.18
CA THR A 355 3.39 -4.68 -2.61
C THR A 355 2.07 -4.09 -2.13
N LEU A 356 0.95 -4.37 -2.81
CA LEU A 356 -0.36 -3.85 -2.46
C LEU A 356 -0.84 -4.35 -1.09
N TYR A 357 -0.64 -5.63 -0.77
CA TYR A 357 -1.05 -6.21 0.52
C TYR A 357 -0.16 -5.72 1.65
N ILE A 358 1.16 -5.65 1.43
CA ILE A 358 2.10 -5.09 2.39
C ILE A 358 1.72 -3.64 2.67
N PHE A 359 1.47 -2.85 1.63
CA PHE A 359 1.07 -1.45 1.74
C PHE A 359 -0.24 -1.27 2.54
N ALA A 360 -1.24 -2.12 2.30
CA ALA A 360 -2.53 -2.01 2.96
C ALA A 360 -2.52 -2.41 4.44
N PHE A 361 -1.65 -3.37 4.84
CA PHE A 361 -1.75 -4.00 6.15
C PHE A 361 -0.52 -3.86 7.05
N HIS A 362 0.55 -3.18 6.63
CA HIS A 362 1.77 -3.06 7.45
C HIS A 362 1.51 -2.35 8.79
N ILE A 363 0.66 -1.31 8.82
CA ILE A 363 0.34 -0.60 10.07
C ILE A 363 -0.45 -1.50 11.03
N VAL A 364 -1.38 -2.30 10.52
CA VAL A 364 -2.08 -3.31 11.32
C VAL A 364 -1.10 -4.36 11.85
N ALA A 365 -0.19 -4.82 11.01
CA ALA A 365 0.84 -5.77 11.40
C ALA A 365 1.74 -5.23 12.53
N PHE A 366 1.99 -3.93 12.55
CA PHE A 366 2.73 -3.28 13.63
C PHE A 366 2.05 -3.42 15.00
N LYS A 367 0.71 -3.53 15.04
CA LYS A 367 -0.02 -3.68 16.31
C LYS A 367 0.36 -4.95 17.07
N VAL A 368 0.78 -6.00 16.35
CA VAL A 368 1.31 -7.23 16.97
C VAL A 368 2.62 -6.94 17.74
N VAL A 369 3.53 -6.18 17.12
CA VAL A 369 4.79 -5.76 17.76
C VAL A 369 4.54 -4.72 18.83
N SER A 370 3.57 -3.82 18.63
CA SER A 370 3.14 -2.84 19.64
C SER A 370 2.62 -3.53 20.89
N ALA A 371 1.80 -4.58 20.76
CA ALA A 371 1.33 -5.36 21.89
C ALA A 371 2.50 -6.07 22.63
N LEU A 372 3.46 -6.61 21.88
CA LEU A 372 4.67 -7.16 22.48
C LEU A 372 5.49 -6.12 23.22
N LYS A 373 5.67 -4.93 22.64
CA LYS A 373 6.39 -3.81 23.26
C LYS A 373 5.70 -3.33 24.53
N VAL A 374 4.37 -3.17 24.49
CA VAL A 374 3.55 -2.80 25.66
C VAL A 374 3.72 -3.83 26.79
N ALA A 375 3.68 -5.11 26.47
CA ALA A 375 3.86 -6.16 27.46
C ALA A 375 5.29 -6.19 28.04
N CYS A 376 6.32 -5.98 27.22
CA CYS A 376 7.72 -5.96 27.68
C CYS A 376 8.03 -4.80 28.61
N TYR A 377 7.40 -3.65 28.41
CA TYR A 377 7.64 -2.43 29.21
C TYR A 377 6.59 -2.20 30.29
N GLY A 378 5.60 -3.08 30.45
CA GLY A 378 4.52 -2.92 31.43
C GLY A 378 3.65 -1.68 31.21
N LEU A 379 3.50 -1.23 29.94
CA LEU A 379 2.69 -0.08 29.60
C LEU A 379 1.19 -0.43 29.67
N PRO A 380 0.30 0.56 29.85
CA PRO A 380 -1.13 0.34 29.74
C PRO A 380 -1.50 -0.19 28.34
N TRP A 381 -2.54 -1.01 28.26
CA TRP A 381 -2.93 -1.66 26.99
C TRP A 381 -3.28 -0.66 25.88
N GLU A 382 -3.83 0.48 26.24
CA GLU A 382 -4.19 1.58 25.34
C GLU A 382 -2.98 2.09 24.52
N ALA A 383 -1.76 1.87 25.03
CA ALA A 383 -0.53 2.20 24.31
C ALA A 383 -0.34 1.41 23.01
N VAL A 384 -1.00 0.24 22.85
CA VAL A 384 -1.04 -0.50 21.58
C VAL A 384 -1.65 0.35 20.46
N GLY A 385 -2.57 1.26 20.83
CA GLY A 385 -3.15 2.25 19.92
C GLY A 385 -2.19 3.26 19.33
N GLY A 386 -0.97 3.42 19.86
CA GLY A 386 0.03 4.34 19.32
C GLY A 386 0.23 4.18 17.80
N HIS A 387 0.26 5.29 17.06
CA HIS A 387 0.27 5.27 15.61
C HIS A 387 1.49 5.99 15.02
N PRO A 388 2.18 5.41 14.03
CA PRO A 388 2.04 4.05 13.50
C PRO A 388 2.59 3.00 14.48
N THR A 389 3.49 3.37 15.37
CA THR A 389 4.17 2.55 16.39
C THR A 389 4.04 3.17 17.76
N VAL A 390 4.32 2.41 18.81
CA VAL A 390 4.41 2.92 20.18
C VAL A 390 5.69 3.72 20.32
N LEU A 391 5.57 5.05 20.51
CA LEU A 391 6.72 5.96 20.57
C LEU A 391 7.39 5.98 21.96
N ASN A 392 6.63 5.80 23.03
CA ASN A 392 7.15 5.85 24.38
C ASN A 392 7.03 4.45 25.05
N PRO A 393 8.15 3.83 25.51
CA PRO A 393 9.52 4.32 25.38
C PRO A 393 10.01 4.32 23.92
N ALA A 394 11.02 5.14 23.62
CA ALA A 394 11.56 5.28 22.28
C ALA A 394 11.97 3.92 21.66
N SER A 395 11.75 3.78 20.37
CA SER A 395 12.16 2.57 19.65
C SER A 395 13.68 2.54 19.48
N ASN A 396 14.29 1.43 19.86
CA ASN A 396 15.68 1.10 19.52
C ASN A 396 15.74 0.25 18.22
N VAL A 397 16.96 -0.08 17.78
CA VAL A 397 17.19 -0.84 16.55
C VAL A 397 16.43 -2.17 16.54
N LEU A 398 16.36 -2.86 17.69
CA LEU A 398 15.66 -4.15 17.80
C LEU A 398 14.15 -3.98 17.49
N TRP A 399 13.50 -2.99 18.08
CA TRP A 399 12.08 -2.72 17.84
C TRP A 399 11.82 -2.33 16.39
N VAL A 400 12.68 -1.50 15.79
CA VAL A 400 12.59 -1.14 14.37
C VAL A 400 12.68 -2.38 13.48
N ILE A 401 13.62 -3.30 13.76
CA ILE A 401 13.75 -4.57 13.02
C ILE A 401 12.49 -5.44 13.20
N LEU A 402 11.96 -5.55 14.41
CA LEU A 402 10.74 -6.33 14.66
C LEU A 402 9.54 -5.74 13.93
N TYR A 403 9.35 -4.41 13.96
CA TYR A 403 8.31 -3.74 13.18
C TYR A 403 8.48 -3.97 11.68
N LEU A 404 9.71 -3.89 11.16
CA LEU A 404 9.99 -4.15 9.76
C LEU A 404 9.64 -5.59 9.35
N ILE A 405 10.09 -6.58 10.13
CA ILE A 405 9.81 -7.99 9.88
C ILE A 405 8.30 -8.26 9.94
N ALA A 406 7.61 -7.76 10.95
CA ALA A 406 6.17 -7.93 11.09
C ALA A 406 5.41 -7.21 9.97
N GLY A 407 5.78 -5.95 9.65
CA GLY A 407 5.10 -5.14 8.63
C GLY A 407 5.25 -5.68 7.21
N VAL A 408 6.31 -6.42 6.90
CA VAL A 408 6.47 -7.10 5.61
C VAL A 408 5.93 -8.54 5.69
N GLY A 409 6.27 -9.29 6.74
CA GLY A 409 6.00 -10.73 6.84
C GLY A 409 4.54 -11.05 7.11
N LEU A 410 3.90 -10.42 8.10
CA LEU A 410 2.52 -10.74 8.47
C LEU A 410 1.52 -10.48 7.34
N PRO A 411 1.55 -9.36 6.59
CA PRO A 411 0.66 -9.19 5.44
C PRO A 411 0.82 -10.29 4.39
N LEU A 412 2.05 -10.76 4.14
CA LEU A 412 2.30 -11.87 3.21
C LEU A 412 1.73 -13.18 3.71
N LEU A 413 1.87 -13.48 5.01
CA LEU A 413 1.29 -14.66 5.65
C LEU A 413 -0.24 -14.63 5.62
N TRP A 414 -0.86 -13.49 5.96
CA TRP A 414 -2.32 -13.33 5.88
C TRP A 414 -2.85 -13.50 4.46
N MET A 415 -2.15 -12.93 3.49
CA MET A 415 -2.50 -13.12 2.09
C MET A 415 -2.37 -14.59 1.65
N ALA A 416 -1.32 -15.30 2.08
CA ALA A 416 -1.16 -16.71 1.77
C ALA A 416 -2.27 -17.55 2.40
N GLY A 417 -2.64 -17.26 3.64
CA GLY A 417 -3.79 -17.86 4.33
C GLY A 417 -5.10 -17.58 3.59
N TYR A 418 -5.37 -16.32 3.26
CA TYR A 418 -6.57 -15.92 2.51
C TYR A 418 -6.68 -16.65 1.17
N ARG A 419 -5.58 -16.73 0.40
CA ARG A 419 -5.57 -17.45 -0.89
C ARG A 419 -5.88 -18.94 -0.72
N ARG A 420 -5.35 -19.58 0.33
CA ARG A 420 -5.65 -20.99 0.62
C ARG A 420 -7.13 -21.18 0.93
N VAL A 421 -7.68 -20.38 1.86
CA VAL A 421 -9.09 -20.43 2.23
C VAL A 421 -9.98 -20.20 1.00
N HIS A 422 -9.65 -19.18 0.17
CA HIS A 422 -10.42 -18.89 -1.05
C HIS A 422 -10.42 -20.04 -2.07
N VAL A 423 -9.30 -20.77 -2.20
CA VAL A 423 -9.22 -21.98 -3.06
C VAL A 423 -10.08 -23.11 -2.48
N TYR A 424 -10.10 -23.27 -1.15
CA TYR A 424 -10.97 -24.27 -0.49
C TYR A 424 -12.45 -23.94 -0.70
N VAL A 425 -12.84 -22.68 -0.49
CA VAL A 425 -14.21 -22.21 -0.70
C VAL A 425 -14.65 -22.42 -2.14
N LYS A 426 -13.84 -22.03 -3.14
CA LYS A 426 -14.16 -22.26 -4.56
C LYS A 426 -14.28 -23.74 -4.95
N LYS A 427 -13.45 -24.60 -4.37
CA LYS A 427 -13.58 -26.04 -4.59
C LYS A 427 -14.83 -26.63 -3.94
N GLY A 428 -15.28 -26.03 -2.83
CA GLY A 428 -16.55 -26.36 -2.16
C GLY A 428 -17.78 -25.85 -2.91
N GLU A 429 -17.69 -24.68 -3.54
CA GLU A 429 -18.82 -24.10 -4.32
C GLU A 429 -19.29 -24.98 -5.46
N ALA A 430 -18.38 -25.73 -6.12
CA ALA A 430 -18.76 -26.65 -7.21
C ALA A 430 -19.56 -27.88 -6.70
N ARG A 431 -19.43 -28.24 -5.44
CA ARG A 431 -20.26 -29.25 -4.75
C ARG A 431 -21.30 -28.63 -3.81
N GLY A 432 -21.19 -27.34 -3.55
CA GLY A 432 -21.89 -26.66 -2.47
C GLY A 432 -23.25 -26.10 -2.88
N VAL A 433 -23.54 -25.96 -4.17
CA VAL A 433 -24.87 -25.47 -4.61
C VAL A 433 -25.95 -26.48 -4.23
N GLU A 434 -25.67 -27.76 -4.30
CA GLU A 434 -26.60 -28.82 -3.86
C GLU A 434 -26.69 -28.94 -2.33
N LEU A 435 -25.59 -28.68 -1.60
CA LEU A 435 -25.57 -28.63 -0.14
C LEU A 435 -26.19 -27.33 0.43
N LEU A 436 -26.05 -26.20 -0.27
CA LEU A 436 -26.60 -24.92 0.16
C LEU A 436 -28.13 -24.90 0.10
N LEU A 437 -28.75 -25.57 -0.88
CA LEU A 437 -30.21 -25.69 -0.97
C LEU A 437 -30.79 -26.60 0.13
N THR A 438 -30.04 -27.61 0.56
CA THR A 438 -30.41 -28.50 1.70
C THR A 438 -29.98 -27.96 3.05
N ALA A 439 -28.90 -27.19 3.13
CA ALA A 439 -28.40 -26.60 4.38
C ALA A 439 -29.09 -25.28 4.76
N GLY A 440 -29.80 -24.64 3.82
CA GLY A 440 -30.46 -23.36 4.04
C GLY A 440 -31.48 -23.39 5.22
N ASP A 441 -32.19 -24.47 5.37
CA ASP A 441 -33.15 -24.64 6.48
C ASP A 441 -32.50 -24.97 7.83
N TYR A 442 -31.33 -25.66 7.82
CA TYR A 442 -30.57 -25.94 9.04
C TYR A 442 -29.72 -24.78 9.47
N LEU A 443 -29.25 -23.94 8.52
CA LEU A 443 -28.39 -22.76 8.80
C LEU A 443 -29.15 -21.65 9.54
N LEU A 444 -30.41 -21.40 9.22
CA LEU A 444 -31.22 -20.40 9.92
C LEU A 444 -31.47 -20.75 11.40
N LYS A 445 -31.60 -22.02 11.73
CA LYS A 445 -31.72 -22.49 13.14
C LYS A 445 -30.35 -22.57 13.83
N GLY A 446 -29.30 -22.95 13.12
CA GLY A 446 -27.92 -23.05 13.66
C GLY A 446 -27.21 -21.69 13.76
N LEU A 447 -27.53 -20.73 12.89
CA LEU A 447 -26.90 -19.40 12.85
C LEU A 447 -27.14 -18.61 14.15
N GLY A 448 -28.35 -18.72 14.73
CA GLY A 448 -28.65 -18.08 16.00
C GLY A 448 -27.88 -18.66 17.19
N ILE A 449 -27.57 -19.96 17.16
CA ILE A 449 -26.80 -20.65 18.22
C ILE A 449 -25.29 -20.40 17.98
N ALA A 450 -24.83 -20.48 16.71
CA ALA A 450 -23.43 -20.24 16.35
C ALA A 450 -23.03 -18.78 16.57
N LEU A 451 -23.89 -17.82 16.26
CA LEU A 451 -23.62 -16.39 16.50
C LEU A 451 -23.52 -16.07 17.99
N LYS A 452 -24.40 -16.67 18.82
CA LYS A 452 -24.29 -16.56 20.29
C LYS A 452 -23.01 -17.24 20.82
N GLY A 453 -22.63 -18.39 20.29
CA GLY A 453 -21.39 -19.09 20.66
C GLY A 453 -20.15 -18.34 20.20
N LEU A 454 -20.15 -17.78 18.98
CA LEU A 454 -19.06 -16.99 18.43
C LEU A 454 -18.89 -15.68 19.21
N LEU A 455 -19.97 -15.02 19.55
CA LEU A 455 -19.95 -13.80 20.38
C LEU A 455 -19.46 -14.12 21.80
N ALA A 456 -19.91 -15.19 22.41
CA ALA A 456 -19.44 -15.64 23.71
C ALA A 456 -17.95 -16.07 23.67
N GLY A 457 -17.52 -16.75 22.60
CA GLY A 457 -16.12 -17.11 22.36
C GLY A 457 -15.23 -15.90 22.13
N LEU A 458 -15.71 -14.91 21.38
CA LEU A 458 -15.02 -13.66 21.12
C LEU A 458 -14.89 -12.82 22.40
N VAL A 459 -15.94 -12.71 23.17
CA VAL A 459 -15.95 -12.05 24.50
C VAL A 459 -15.01 -12.79 25.45
N PHE A 460 -15.02 -14.13 25.49
CA PHE A 460 -14.09 -14.93 26.28
C PHE A 460 -12.64 -14.73 25.84
N LEU A 461 -12.34 -14.72 24.55
CA LEU A 461 -11.00 -14.42 24.01
C LEU A 461 -10.56 -12.99 24.35
N VAL A 462 -11.43 -12.00 24.19
CA VAL A 462 -11.12 -10.60 24.53
C VAL A 462 -10.86 -10.44 26.03
N LEU A 463 -11.70 -11.03 26.89
CA LEU A 463 -11.54 -10.93 28.35
C LEU A 463 -10.33 -11.72 28.88
N ASN A 464 -9.94 -12.80 28.21
CA ASN A 464 -8.80 -13.64 28.61
C ASN A 464 -7.54 -13.41 27.77
N PHE A 465 -7.59 -12.60 26.71
CA PHE A 465 -6.45 -12.33 25.82
C PHE A 465 -5.24 -11.77 26.59
N ARG A 466 -5.47 -10.87 27.55
CA ARG A 466 -4.42 -10.34 28.44
C ARG A 466 -3.77 -11.44 29.29
N LYS A 467 -4.57 -12.38 29.83
CA LYS A 467 -4.04 -13.51 30.62
C LYS A 467 -3.28 -14.51 29.77
N LEU A 468 -3.80 -14.82 28.57
CA LEU A 468 -3.17 -15.74 27.60
C LEU A 468 -1.88 -15.14 27.02
N SER A 469 -1.88 -13.85 26.68
CA SER A 469 -0.69 -13.16 26.16
C SER A 469 0.41 -13.07 27.20
N VAL A 470 0.07 -12.74 28.44
CA VAL A 470 1.02 -12.70 29.56
C VAL A 470 1.57 -14.09 29.87
N ALA A 471 0.76 -15.14 29.79
CA ALA A 471 1.20 -16.52 29.99
C ALA A 471 2.13 -17.00 28.87
N ALA A 472 1.82 -16.67 27.62
CA ALA A 472 2.66 -16.97 26.46
C ALA A 472 4.00 -16.23 26.52
N LEU A 473 3.99 -14.93 26.88
CA LEU A 473 5.21 -14.12 27.05
C LEU A 473 6.07 -14.60 28.21
N LYS A 474 5.46 -15.01 29.33
CA LYS A 474 6.20 -15.65 30.44
C LYS A 474 6.81 -16.99 30.01
N GLY A 475 6.15 -17.74 29.13
CA GLY A 475 6.70 -18.96 28.52
C GLY A 475 7.92 -18.69 27.65
N ILE A 476 7.81 -17.71 26.75
CA ILE A 476 8.89 -17.24 25.86
C ILE A 476 10.05 -16.69 26.68
N GLY A 477 9.78 -15.87 27.70
CA GLY A 477 10.81 -15.33 28.61
C GLY A 477 11.56 -16.44 29.35
N ARG A 478 10.88 -17.50 29.83
CA ARG A 478 11.52 -18.66 30.45
C ARG A 478 12.39 -19.47 29.48
N PHE A 479 11.95 -19.60 28.22
CA PHE A 479 12.73 -20.25 27.18
C PHE A 479 14.04 -19.50 26.89
N PHE A 480 14.01 -18.20 26.70
CA PHE A 480 15.22 -17.38 26.50
C PHE A 480 16.11 -17.32 27.72
N LEU A 481 15.54 -17.29 28.91
CA LEU A 481 16.30 -17.37 30.16
C LEU A 481 16.99 -18.73 30.32
N GLY A 482 16.37 -19.82 29.86
CA GLY A 482 16.97 -21.16 29.79
C GLY A 482 18.16 -21.20 28.84
N ILE A 483 18.03 -20.62 27.65
CA ILE A 483 19.14 -20.52 26.68
C ILE A 483 20.29 -19.68 27.28
N TYR A 484 19.98 -18.53 27.88
CA TYR A 484 21.00 -17.68 28.53
C TYR A 484 21.75 -18.42 29.64
N ARG A 485 21.03 -19.14 30.49
CA ARG A 485 21.64 -19.96 31.56
C ARG A 485 22.52 -21.06 31.00
N GLY A 486 22.06 -21.74 29.92
CA GLY A 486 22.85 -22.76 29.22
C GLY A 486 24.15 -22.19 28.66
N ILE A 487 24.09 -21.07 27.93
CA ILE A 487 25.28 -20.38 27.39
C ILE A 487 26.23 -19.95 28.51
N LYS A 488 25.69 -19.35 29.58
CA LYS A 488 26.51 -18.95 30.74
C LYS A 488 27.20 -20.11 31.42
N GLN A 489 26.54 -21.25 31.56
CA GLN A 489 27.13 -22.48 32.12
C GLN A 489 28.23 -23.00 31.21
N THR A 490 27.98 -23.10 29.90
CA THR A 490 28.98 -23.55 28.92
C THR A 490 30.24 -22.68 28.94
N ILE A 491 30.06 -21.34 29.01
CA ILE A 491 31.19 -20.39 29.12
C ILE A 491 31.97 -20.66 30.43
N LYS A 492 31.25 -20.88 31.54
CA LYS A 492 31.89 -21.17 32.84
C LYS A 492 32.68 -22.48 32.79
N ASP A 493 32.10 -23.50 32.14
CA ASP A 493 32.73 -24.82 32.00
C ASP A 493 34.00 -24.72 31.10
N ILE A 494 33.95 -23.93 30.02
CA ILE A 494 35.13 -23.66 29.17
C ILE A 494 36.20 -22.88 29.93
N MET A 495 35.82 -21.89 30.71
CA MET A 495 36.77 -21.10 31.50
C MET A 495 37.42 -21.91 32.64
N SER A 496 36.68 -22.88 33.22
CA SER A 496 37.24 -23.78 34.26
C SER A 496 38.16 -24.87 33.67
N ALA A 497 37.94 -25.26 32.40
CA ALA A 497 38.78 -26.22 31.71
C ALA A 497 40.08 -25.59 31.13
N SER A 498 40.20 -24.26 31.13
CA SER A 498 41.36 -23.53 30.61
C SER A 498 42.30 -22.99 31.72
N SER A 499 42.09 -23.36 32.98
CA SER A 499 43.06 -23.08 34.06
C SER A 499 44.23 -24.04 33.94
N PRO A 500 45.48 -23.58 33.76
CA PRO A 500 46.63 -24.50 33.80
C PRO A 500 46.76 -25.07 35.23
N GLU A 501 46.88 -26.38 35.31
CA GLU A 501 47.42 -27.00 36.53
C GLU A 501 48.88 -26.55 36.65
N ASP A 502 49.16 -25.75 37.65
CA ASP A 502 50.54 -25.44 38.05
C ASP A 502 51.13 -26.70 38.69
N GLU A 503 52.10 -27.33 37.99
CA GLU A 503 53.19 -28.11 38.58
C GLU A 503 54.45 -27.27 38.73
#